data_27fbcf68512be66e8353823053cc998c
#
_entry.id   27fbcf68512be66e8353823053cc998c
#
_cell.length_a   1.000
_cell.length_b   1.000
_cell.length_c   1.000
_cell.angle_alpha   90.00
_cell.angle_beta   90.00
_cell.angle_gamma   90.00
#
_symmetry.space_group_name_H-M   'P 1'
#
loop_
_entity.id
_entity.type
_entity.pdbx_description
1 polymer ?
#
loop_
_entity_poly.entity_id
_entity_poly.type
_entity_poly.pdbx_seq_one_letter_code
_entity_poly.pdbx_strand_id
1 'polypeptide(L)'
;MSPSFRLQLSLLSLALAACVTQAQTVYPATLAGHAVLPAASYLAAPSDAPYDLKSSGKFTTGQRVEKMSSMEGLSAGRPTGVFLPFDGQPLQGHSGIQRMSDGSFWVLTDNGAGSKANSPDFMLYLNHYTIDFKTGQFTRLATTFLHDPEKKVPFRIVHEGTPQRYLTGSDFDTESFQIVGQHLWIGDEFGPYLIKADLKGKVLAVFETLVDGKVVRSPDHPAVTTPGFPADLTKFEIRRSKGFEGMASSKDGRKLYPLLEGPVWNDAAKSFENLDGKQYLRVLEFDIASEKWTGRHWKYVLEANHHAIGDFNMIDATTGLIIERDNGEGTAAHACPADQKRTDCFHDLAKFKRVYKIEMNDSNVGGPVRKIGYIDLMNIADPHKLARKPLDNGVLTFPFFTIENVDVVDAKHIVVGNDNNLPFSSSRLPNKADDNEMILLEVAEFLRAK
;
A
#
# COMPACT_ATOMS: atom_id res chain seq x y z
N MET A 1 -24.99 -21.62 77.12
CA MET A 1 -24.29 -22.27 76.02
C MET A 1 -24.51 -21.44 74.75
N SER A 2 -23.54 -20.65 74.35
CA SER A 2 -23.65 -19.76 73.19
C SER A 2 -22.53 -20.13 72.21
N PRO A 3 -22.79 -20.38 70.89
CA PRO A 3 -21.72 -20.65 69.95
C PRO A 3 -21.28 -19.36 69.26
N SER A 4 -19.99 -19.12 69.37
CA SER A 4 -19.26 -18.03 68.71
C SER A 4 -19.11 -18.31 67.21
N PHE A 5 -19.62 -17.42 66.40
CA PHE A 5 -19.41 -17.36 64.95
C PHE A 5 -18.07 -16.71 64.66
N ARG A 6 -17.09 -17.42 64.06
CA ARG A 6 -15.88 -16.86 63.52
C ARG A 6 -16.11 -16.45 62.06
N LEU A 7 -16.04 -15.16 61.78
CA LEU A 7 -16.06 -14.58 60.45
C LEU A 7 -14.65 -14.72 59.85
N GLN A 8 -14.46 -15.52 58.82
CA GLN A 8 -13.23 -15.52 58.01
C GLN A 8 -13.37 -14.45 56.92
N LEU A 9 -12.59 -13.39 57.03
CA LEU A 9 -12.38 -12.43 55.95
C LEU A 9 -11.39 -13.01 54.94
N SER A 10 -11.87 -13.35 53.75
CA SER A 10 -11.01 -13.67 52.60
C SER A 10 -10.61 -12.37 51.91
N LEU A 11 -9.34 -11.97 52.05
CA LEU A 11 -8.76 -10.89 51.23
C LEU A 11 -8.55 -11.38 49.83
N LEU A 12 -9.39 -10.94 48.89
CA LEU A 12 -9.17 -11.09 47.44
C LEU A 12 -8.17 -9.99 47.00
N SER A 13 -6.94 -10.37 46.79
CA SER A 13 -5.93 -9.48 46.19
C SER A 13 -6.23 -9.33 44.70
N LEU A 14 -6.83 -8.23 44.28
CA LEU A 14 -6.90 -7.82 42.87
C LEU A 14 -5.49 -7.36 42.44
N ALA A 15 -4.78 -8.20 41.71
CA ALA A 15 -3.59 -7.79 40.98
C ALA A 15 -4.03 -6.96 39.76
N LEU A 16 -3.97 -5.63 39.87
CA LEU A 16 -4.00 -4.75 38.71
C LEU A 16 -2.72 -4.98 37.93
N ALA A 17 -2.79 -5.72 36.82
CA ALA A 17 -1.76 -5.72 35.82
C ALA A 17 -1.78 -4.34 35.11
N ALA A 18 -0.93 -3.43 35.56
CA ALA A 18 -0.68 -2.21 34.83
C ALA A 18 -0.03 -2.62 33.49
N CYS A 19 -0.77 -2.53 32.39
CA CYS A 19 -0.17 -2.52 31.06
C CYS A 19 0.71 -1.28 30.96
N VAL A 20 2.00 -1.45 31.27
CA VAL A 20 3.02 -0.46 30.92
C VAL A 20 3.10 -0.47 29.40
N THR A 21 2.47 0.48 28.74
CA THR A 21 2.73 0.77 27.34
C THR A 21 4.20 1.20 27.25
N GLN A 22 5.07 0.27 26.90
CA GLN A 22 6.47 0.57 26.65
C GLN A 22 6.52 1.52 25.46
N ALA A 23 7.06 2.74 25.68
CA ALA A 23 7.24 3.70 24.59
C ALA A 23 8.06 3.03 23.48
N GLN A 24 7.55 3.06 22.26
CA GLN A 24 8.22 2.43 21.11
C GLN A 24 9.53 3.17 20.82
N THR A 25 10.60 2.42 20.57
CA THR A 25 11.92 2.99 20.29
C THR A 25 11.92 3.69 18.93
N VAL A 26 12.34 4.95 18.91
CA VAL A 26 12.58 5.72 17.68
C VAL A 26 14.04 5.55 17.29
N TYR A 27 14.28 5.16 16.05
CA TYR A 27 15.63 5.02 15.50
C TYR A 27 15.91 6.17 14.52
N PRO A 28 17.14 6.72 14.50
CA PRO A 28 17.51 7.76 13.56
C PRO A 28 17.53 7.20 12.12
N ALA A 29 17.19 8.05 11.17
CA ALA A 29 17.35 7.80 9.74
C ALA A 29 18.22 8.89 9.12
N THR A 30 19.21 8.48 8.33
CA THR A 30 20.09 9.38 7.58
C THR A 30 19.90 9.14 6.09
N LEU A 31 19.73 10.22 5.33
CA LEU A 31 19.63 10.13 3.87
C LEU A 31 20.95 9.68 3.27
N ALA A 32 20.94 8.55 2.57
CA ALA A 32 22.07 7.98 1.84
C ALA A 32 21.94 8.16 0.32
N GLY A 33 20.77 8.59 -0.16
CA GLY A 33 20.52 8.92 -1.56
C GLY A 33 19.06 9.27 -1.81
N HIS A 34 18.80 9.97 -2.92
CA HIS A 34 17.46 10.43 -3.27
C HIS A 34 17.32 10.41 -4.80
N ALA A 35 16.35 9.68 -5.31
CA ALA A 35 16.02 9.62 -6.72
C ALA A 35 14.60 10.13 -6.97
N VAL A 36 14.38 10.76 -8.12
CA VAL A 36 13.10 11.38 -8.47
C VAL A 36 12.72 11.02 -9.90
N LEU A 37 11.56 10.38 -10.07
CA LEU A 37 10.92 10.18 -11.36
C LEU A 37 9.83 11.24 -11.51
N PRO A 38 9.93 12.15 -12.51
CA PRO A 38 8.95 13.22 -12.69
C PRO A 38 7.55 12.69 -12.92
N ALA A 39 6.53 13.38 -12.35
CA ALA A 39 5.11 13.05 -12.53
C ALA A 39 4.70 12.92 -14.01
N ALA A 40 5.19 13.81 -14.86
CA ALA A 40 4.94 13.78 -16.31
C ALA A 40 5.84 12.75 -17.04
N SER A 41 5.84 11.51 -16.58
CA SER A 41 6.57 10.39 -17.21
C SER A 41 5.57 9.39 -17.77
N TYR A 42 5.68 9.07 -19.06
CA TYR A 42 4.72 8.23 -19.78
C TYR A 42 5.41 7.15 -20.61
N LEU A 43 4.67 6.08 -20.90
CA LEU A 43 5.08 5.02 -21.81
C LEU A 43 3.96 4.70 -22.81
N ALA A 44 4.32 4.17 -23.97
CA ALA A 44 3.35 3.69 -24.93
C ALA A 44 2.77 2.35 -24.47
N ALA A 45 1.47 2.14 -24.70
CA ALA A 45 0.86 0.83 -24.59
C ALA A 45 1.51 -0.17 -25.59
N PRO A 46 1.47 -1.49 -25.33
CA PRO A 46 1.91 -2.50 -26.29
C PRO A 46 1.28 -2.30 -27.68
N SER A 47 2.02 -2.63 -28.72
CA SER A 47 1.57 -2.40 -30.11
C SER A 47 0.31 -3.19 -30.49
N ASP A 48 0.09 -4.33 -29.83
CA ASP A 48 -1.08 -5.21 -29.98
C ASP A 48 -2.20 -4.92 -28.96
N ALA A 49 -2.03 -3.91 -28.11
CA ALA A 49 -3.07 -3.46 -27.19
C ALA A 49 -4.23 -2.76 -27.96
N PRO A 50 -5.46 -2.84 -27.47
CA PRO A 50 -6.59 -2.10 -28.00
C PRO A 50 -6.30 -0.60 -28.15
N TYR A 51 -6.88 0.02 -29.18
CA TYR A 51 -6.68 1.44 -29.47
C TYR A 51 -6.99 2.34 -28.26
N ASP A 52 -8.04 1.99 -27.51
CA ASP A 52 -8.46 2.74 -26.33
C ASP A 52 -7.40 2.78 -25.20
N LEU A 53 -6.43 1.87 -25.19
CA LEU A 53 -5.33 1.85 -24.22
C LEU A 53 -4.10 2.67 -24.64
N LYS A 54 -4.13 3.28 -25.84
CA LYS A 54 -3.06 4.19 -26.30
C LYS A 54 -3.07 5.54 -25.59
N SER A 55 -4.15 5.85 -24.89
CA SER A 55 -4.31 7.02 -24.03
C SER A 55 -5.03 6.59 -22.75
N SER A 56 -4.86 7.29 -21.66
CA SER A 56 -5.44 6.97 -20.35
C SER A 56 -6.04 8.20 -19.67
N GLY A 57 -6.95 7.97 -18.70
CA GLY A 57 -7.60 9.05 -17.95
C GLY A 57 -8.83 9.68 -18.64
N LYS A 58 -9.44 8.98 -19.59
CA LYS A 58 -10.64 9.48 -20.29
C LYS A 58 -11.92 9.42 -19.45
N PHE A 59 -11.93 8.72 -18.30
CA PHE A 59 -13.16 8.40 -17.57
C PHE A 59 -13.26 9.05 -16.18
N THR A 60 -12.31 9.90 -15.81
CA THR A 60 -12.14 10.41 -14.44
C THR A 60 -13.19 11.44 -14.01
N THR A 61 -14.04 11.92 -14.91
CA THR A 61 -15.11 12.90 -14.60
C THR A 61 -16.51 12.29 -14.57
N GLY A 62 -16.64 10.96 -14.66
CA GLY A 62 -17.91 10.28 -14.84
C GLY A 62 -18.51 10.40 -16.26
N GLN A 63 -17.82 11.08 -17.15
CA GLN A 63 -18.10 11.14 -18.59
C GLN A 63 -16.84 10.83 -19.38
N ARG A 64 -16.98 10.19 -20.54
CA ARG A 64 -15.84 9.94 -21.43
C ARG A 64 -15.38 11.23 -22.07
N VAL A 65 -14.10 11.57 -21.94
CA VAL A 65 -13.46 12.75 -22.54
C VAL A 65 -12.33 12.28 -23.46
N GLU A 66 -12.43 12.64 -24.73
CA GLU A 66 -11.46 12.24 -25.77
C GLU A 66 -10.41 13.32 -26.06
N LYS A 67 -10.71 14.57 -25.73
CA LYS A 67 -9.80 15.70 -26.00
C LYS A 67 -8.63 15.66 -25.04
N MET A 68 -7.46 15.35 -25.57
CA MET A 68 -6.22 15.27 -24.80
C MET A 68 -5.93 16.54 -24.01
N SER A 69 -5.48 16.35 -22.76
CA SER A 69 -5.07 17.44 -21.84
C SER A 69 -6.15 18.51 -21.63
N SER A 70 -7.42 18.15 -21.64
CA SER A 70 -8.52 19.10 -21.49
C SER A 70 -9.07 19.23 -20.08
N MET A 71 -8.66 18.34 -19.15
CA MET A 71 -9.12 18.34 -17.78
C MET A 71 -7.92 18.39 -16.82
N GLU A 72 -7.97 19.28 -15.86
CA GLU A 72 -6.94 19.37 -14.84
C GLU A 72 -7.20 18.39 -13.69
N GLY A 73 -6.16 17.68 -13.24
CA GLY A 73 -6.20 16.85 -12.04
C GLY A 73 -6.31 17.73 -10.79
N LEU A 74 -7.10 17.25 -9.81
CA LEU A 74 -7.33 17.95 -8.55
C LEU A 74 -6.96 17.07 -7.36
N SER A 75 -6.16 17.59 -6.43
CA SER A 75 -5.84 16.99 -5.13
C SER A 75 -6.59 17.75 -4.04
N ALA A 76 -7.60 17.15 -3.43
CA ALA A 76 -8.45 17.81 -2.41
C ALA A 76 -8.92 19.22 -2.83
N GLY A 77 -9.28 19.38 -4.11
CA GLY A 77 -9.69 20.67 -4.70
C GLY A 77 -8.54 21.60 -5.12
N ARG A 78 -7.29 21.20 -4.90
CA ARG A 78 -6.09 21.93 -5.37
C ARG A 78 -5.74 21.48 -6.80
N PRO A 79 -5.55 22.39 -7.75
CA PRO A 79 -5.02 22.05 -9.07
C PRO A 79 -3.65 21.39 -8.97
N THR A 80 -3.41 20.31 -9.72
CA THR A 80 -2.11 19.62 -9.70
C THR A 80 -1.18 20.05 -10.83
N GLY A 81 -1.68 20.82 -11.80
CA GLY A 81 -0.95 21.23 -12.99
C GLY A 81 -0.75 20.10 -14.01
N VAL A 82 -1.39 18.95 -13.78
CA VAL A 82 -1.38 17.82 -14.71
C VAL A 82 -2.75 17.67 -15.36
N PHE A 83 -2.77 17.45 -16.67
CA PHE A 83 -3.98 17.44 -17.47
C PHE A 83 -4.27 16.09 -18.11
N LEU A 84 -5.52 15.67 -18.03
CA LEU A 84 -6.10 14.44 -18.57
C LEU A 84 -6.90 14.71 -19.85
N PRO A 85 -7.11 13.71 -20.70
CA PRO A 85 -6.43 12.42 -20.81
C PRO A 85 -4.95 12.54 -21.15
N PHE A 86 -4.17 11.50 -20.83
CA PHE A 86 -2.76 11.39 -21.16
C PHE A 86 -2.55 10.74 -22.53
N ASP A 87 -1.49 11.14 -23.24
CA ASP A 87 -0.98 10.42 -24.40
C ASP A 87 -0.05 9.28 -23.93
N GLY A 88 -0.62 8.08 -23.81
CA GLY A 88 0.06 6.90 -23.27
C GLY A 88 -0.41 6.48 -21.88
N GLN A 89 0.41 5.68 -21.21
CA GLN A 89 0.21 5.17 -19.87
C GLN A 89 1.20 5.87 -18.93
N PRO A 90 0.77 6.46 -17.81
CA PRO A 90 1.67 7.20 -16.93
C PRO A 90 2.54 6.25 -16.11
N LEU A 91 3.85 6.53 -16.00
CA LEU A 91 4.77 5.85 -15.06
C LEU A 91 4.53 6.39 -13.66
N GLN A 92 3.54 5.85 -12.97
CA GLN A 92 2.97 6.44 -11.76
C GLN A 92 2.37 5.36 -10.85
N GLY A 93 1.82 5.75 -9.69
CA GLY A 93 1.12 4.83 -8.82
C GLY A 93 2.04 3.71 -8.32
N HIS A 94 3.21 4.07 -7.78
CA HIS A 94 4.19 3.09 -7.36
C HIS A 94 3.77 2.47 -6.01
N SER A 95 3.06 1.34 -6.07
CA SER A 95 2.56 0.57 -4.93
C SER A 95 3.28 -0.77 -4.82
N GLY A 96 4.20 -0.85 -3.86
CA GLY A 96 5.08 -2.00 -3.65
C GLY A 96 6.37 -1.97 -4.46
N ILE A 97 7.45 -2.39 -3.80
CA ILE A 97 8.80 -2.47 -4.37
C ILE A 97 9.48 -3.75 -3.94
N GLN A 98 10.24 -4.36 -4.84
CA GLN A 98 11.13 -5.46 -4.53
C GLN A 98 12.51 -5.25 -5.11
N ARG A 99 13.54 -5.27 -4.24
CA ARG A 99 14.93 -5.26 -4.65
C ARG A 99 15.39 -6.63 -5.11
N MET A 100 16.04 -6.68 -6.26
CA MET A 100 16.61 -7.90 -6.82
C MET A 100 18.07 -8.09 -6.39
N SER A 101 18.56 -9.33 -6.50
CA SER A 101 19.94 -9.68 -6.13
C SER A 101 21.02 -8.95 -6.96
N ASP A 102 20.69 -8.52 -8.16
CA ASP A 102 21.56 -7.74 -9.05
C ASP A 102 21.58 -6.24 -8.71
N GLY A 103 20.79 -5.80 -7.72
CA GLY A 103 20.67 -4.42 -7.27
C GLY A 103 19.62 -3.62 -8.01
N SER A 104 18.91 -4.19 -8.97
CA SER A 104 17.75 -3.59 -9.62
C SER A 104 16.49 -3.68 -8.75
N PHE A 105 15.44 -2.99 -9.17
CA PHE A 105 14.17 -2.92 -8.46
C PHE A 105 13.00 -3.20 -9.41
N TRP A 106 12.08 -4.04 -8.96
CA TRP A 106 10.75 -4.10 -9.54
C TRP A 106 9.82 -3.22 -8.71
N VAL A 107 8.92 -2.52 -9.41
CA VAL A 107 7.92 -1.63 -8.81
C VAL A 107 6.60 -1.87 -9.52
N LEU A 108 5.54 -2.10 -8.73
CA LEU A 108 4.19 -2.28 -9.22
C LEU A 108 3.53 -0.92 -9.47
N THR A 109 2.56 -0.85 -10.36
CA THR A 109 1.63 0.29 -10.50
C THR A 109 0.25 -0.09 -9.96
N ASP A 110 -0.42 0.89 -9.36
CA ASP A 110 -1.80 0.80 -8.87
C ASP A 110 -2.85 0.77 -10.00
N ASN A 111 -4.12 1.03 -9.67
CA ASN A 111 -5.22 1.07 -10.65
C ASN A 111 -5.23 2.31 -11.55
N GLY A 112 -4.45 3.33 -11.27
CA GLY A 112 -4.24 4.52 -12.09
C GLY A 112 -5.16 5.71 -11.82
N ALA A 113 -6.44 5.53 -11.53
CA ALA A 113 -7.35 6.65 -11.28
C ALA A 113 -8.24 6.46 -10.04
N GLY A 114 -7.79 5.68 -9.07
CA GLY A 114 -8.32 5.53 -7.71
C GLY A 114 -9.67 4.83 -7.60
N SER A 115 -10.30 4.45 -8.70
CA SER A 115 -11.55 3.69 -8.65
C SER A 115 -11.80 2.84 -9.89
N LYS A 116 -12.54 1.76 -9.70
CA LYS A 116 -12.98 0.87 -10.78
C LYS A 116 -13.68 1.58 -11.93
N ALA A 117 -14.48 2.61 -11.62
CA ALA A 117 -15.23 3.35 -12.63
C ALA A 117 -14.35 4.28 -13.48
N ASN A 118 -13.24 4.76 -12.90
CA ASN A 118 -12.37 5.77 -13.51
C ASN A 118 -11.19 5.19 -14.29
N SER A 119 -10.89 3.90 -14.12
CA SER A 119 -9.62 3.29 -14.54
C SER A 119 -9.73 2.27 -15.68
N PRO A 120 -10.77 2.27 -16.58
CA PRO A 120 -10.89 1.25 -17.62
C PRO A 120 -9.84 1.40 -18.75
N ASP A 121 -9.09 2.48 -18.78
CA ASP A 121 -8.06 2.79 -19.77
C ASP A 121 -6.66 2.97 -19.15
N PHE A 122 -6.49 2.73 -17.85
CA PHE A 122 -5.20 2.58 -17.21
C PHE A 122 -4.81 1.10 -17.21
N MET A 123 -3.68 0.79 -17.83
CA MET A 123 -3.18 -0.58 -17.86
C MET A 123 -2.49 -0.94 -16.55
N LEU A 124 -2.59 -2.19 -16.11
CA LEU A 124 -1.85 -2.72 -14.96
C LEU A 124 -0.51 -3.28 -15.42
N TYR A 125 0.57 -2.88 -14.76
CA TYR A 125 1.92 -3.33 -15.12
C TYR A 125 2.92 -3.14 -13.98
N LEU A 126 4.08 -3.77 -14.14
CA LEU A 126 5.25 -3.58 -13.31
C LEU A 126 6.38 -2.99 -14.14
N ASN A 127 7.16 -2.13 -13.52
CA ASN A 127 8.39 -1.60 -14.11
C ASN A 127 9.60 -2.21 -13.43
N HIS A 128 10.62 -2.52 -14.23
CA HIS A 128 11.93 -2.94 -13.78
C HIS A 128 12.91 -1.78 -13.97
N TYR A 129 13.54 -1.33 -12.86
CA TYR A 129 14.42 -0.18 -12.83
C TYR A 129 15.80 -0.52 -12.29
N THR A 130 16.82 0.19 -12.78
CA THR A 130 17.98 0.54 -11.95
C THR A 130 17.82 1.96 -11.45
N ILE A 131 18.15 2.19 -10.17
CA ILE A 131 18.01 3.48 -9.51
C ILE A 131 19.41 3.91 -9.05
N ASP A 132 19.92 4.98 -9.64
CA ASP A 132 21.16 5.61 -9.19
C ASP A 132 20.84 6.67 -8.15
N PHE A 133 20.94 6.31 -6.88
CA PHE A 133 20.67 7.21 -5.77
C PHE A 133 21.67 8.36 -5.64
N LYS A 134 22.85 8.29 -6.27
CA LYS A 134 23.86 9.37 -6.29
C LYS A 134 23.47 10.45 -7.29
N THR A 135 23.11 10.05 -8.49
CA THR A 135 22.67 10.98 -9.54
C THR A 135 21.19 11.30 -9.45
N GLY A 136 20.40 10.45 -8.76
CA GLY A 136 18.95 10.60 -8.57
C GLY A 136 18.14 10.13 -9.76
N GLN A 137 18.70 9.33 -10.64
CA GLN A 137 18.08 8.91 -11.88
C GLN A 137 17.51 7.51 -11.83
N PHE A 138 16.33 7.35 -12.45
CA PHE A 138 15.76 6.06 -12.80
C PHE A 138 16.12 5.69 -14.22
N THR A 139 16.58 4.46 -14.42
CA THR A 139 16.70 3.87 -15.75
C THR A 139 15.75 2.69 -15.83
N ARG A 140 14.69 2.81 -16.65
CA ARG A 140 13.73 1.73 -16.87
C ARG A 140 14.36 0.68 -17.80
N LEU A 141 14.47 -0.55 -17.30
CA LEU A 141 15.02 -1.70 -18.02
C LEU A 141 13.93 -2.43 -18.80
N ALA A 142 12.74 -2.59 -18.21
CA ALA A 142 11.60 -3.28 -18.79
C ALA A 142 10.29 -2.80 -18.20
N THR A 143 9.18 -3.09 -18.88
CA THR A 143 7.81 -3.01 -18.35
C THR A 143 7.09 -4.31 -18.68
N THR A 144 6.40 -4.88 -17.69
CA THR A 144 5.62 -6.11 -17.81
C THR A 144 4.15 -5.78 -17.62
N PHE A 145 3.36 -5.83 -18.69
CA PHE A 145 1.90 -5.59 -18.65
C PHE A 145 1.16 -6.86 -18.26
N LEU A 146 0.19 -6.72 -17.34
CA LEU A 146 -0.66 -7.85 -16.94
C LEU A 146 -1.71 -8.15 -18.04
N HIS A 147 -1.89 -9.44 -18.34
CA HIS A 147 -2.83 -9.88 -19.36
C HIS A 147 -3.33 -11.30 -19.08
N ASP A 148 -4.52 -11.65 -19.57
CA ASP A 148 -5.21 -12.90 -19.27
C ASP A 148 -5.70 -13.64 -20.52
N PRO A 149 -4.84 -14.04 -21.48
CA PRO A 149 -5.25 -14.67 -22.72
C PRO A 149 -5.89 -16.05 -22.51
N GLU A 150 -5.63 -16.70 -21.38
CA GLU A 150 -6.16 -18.03 -21.02
C GLU A 150 -7.45 -17.97 -20.18
N LYS A 151 -8.01 -16.77 -19.94
CA LYS A 151 -9.27 -16.56 -19.18
C LYS A 151 -9.23 -17.16 -17.77
N LYS A 152 -8.14 -16.90 -17.05
CA LYS A 152 -7.96 -17.32 -15.64
C LYS A 152 -8.67 -16.39 -14.66
N VAL A 153 -8.91 -15.13 -15.05
CA VAL A 153 -9.70 -14.19 -14.25
C VAL A 153 -11.15 -14.67 -14.20
N PRO A 154 -11.73 -14.91 -12.99
CA PRO A 154 -13.02 -15.62 -12.85
C PRO A 154 -14.25 -14.72 -13.08
N PHE A 155 -14.06 -13.53 -13.64
CA PHE A 155 -15.13 -12.58 -13.95
C PHE A 155 -14.85 -11.86 -15.27
N ARG A 156 -15.85 -11.11 -15.74
CA ARG A 156 -15.74 -10.33 -16.97
C ARG A 156 -14.81 -9.14 -16.77
N ILE A 157 -13.79 -9.01 -17.63
CA ILE A 157 -12.84 -7.89 -17.65
C ILE A 157 -13.23 -6.84 -18.69
N VAL A 158 -12.60 -5.65 -18.63
CA VAL A 158 -12.88 -4.55 -19.57
C VAL A 158 -12.60 -4.97 -21.02
N HIS A 159 -11.44 -5.57 -21.29
CA HIS A 159 -11.03 -5.97 -22.63
C HIS A 159 -11.32 -7.45 -22.94
N GLU A 160 -12.49 -7.93 -22.51
CA GLU A 160 -12.96 -9.32 -22.63
C GLU A 160 -12.87 -9.90 -24.06
N GLY A 161 -13.16 -9.09 -25.07
CA GLY A 161 -13.23 -9.50 -26.48
C GLY A 161 -11.90 -9.43 -27.23
N THR A 162 -10.77 -9.15 -26.58
CA THR A 162 -9.46 -9.03 -27.23
C THR A 162 -8.61 -10.28 -27.05
N PRO A 163 -7.71 -10.62 -27.99
CA PRO A 163 -6.87 -11.82 -27.87
C PRO A 163 -5.97 -11.83 -26.63
N GLN A 164 -5.31 -10.71 -26.33
CA GLN A 164 -4.39 -10.59 -25.21
C GLN A 164 -5.10 -10.38 -23.87
N ARG A 165 -6.30 -9.78 -23.88
CA ARG A 165 -7.06 -9.52 -22.66
C ARG A 165 -6.20 -8.76 -21.63
N TYR A 166 -5.59 -7.63 -22.04
CA TYR A 166 -4.85 -6.77 -21.14
C TYR A 166 -5.74 -6.31 -19.99
N LEU A 167 -5.17 -6.35 -18.79
CA LEU A 167 -5.87 -5.94 -17.56
C LEU A 167 -5.71 -4.45 -17.32
N THR A 168 -6.73 -3.86 -16.75
CA THR A 168 -6.83 -2.44 -16.43
C THR A 168 -7.17 -2.22 -14.95
N GLY A 169 -7.02 -1.00 -14.47
CA GLY A 169 -7.41 -0.60 -13.14
C GLY A 169 -8.91 -0.68 -12.85
N SER A 170 -9.74 -1.02 -13.84
CA SER A 170 -11.14 -1.41 -13.62
C SER A 170 -11.33 -2.90 -13.38
N ASP A 171 -10.32 -3.71 -13.65
CA ASP A 171 -10.36 -5.16 -13.41
C ASP A 171 -9.82 -5.49 -12.01
N PHE A 172 -8.70 -4.89 -11.63
CA PHE A 172 -8.05 -5.03 -10.33
C PHE A 172 -7.47 -3.70 -9.86
N ASP A 173 -7.25 -3.62 -8.56
CA ASP A 173 -6.52 -2.58 -7.86
C ASP A 173 -5.25 -3.20 -7.27
N THR A 174 -4.16 -3.15 -8.04
CA THR A 174 -2.92 -3.86 -7.72
C THR A 174 -2.04 -3.02 -6.79
N GLU A 175 -1.90 -3.42 -5.51
CA GLU A 175 -1.25 -2.60 -4.49
C GLU A 175 0.00 -3.23 -3.87
N SER A 176 0.20 -4.53 -4.05
CA SER A 176 1.36 -5.22 -3.52
C SER A 176 1.82 -6.38 -4.41
N PHE A 177 3.10 -6.74 -4.34
CA PHE A 177 3.59 -7.88 -5.10
C PHE A 177 4.84 -8.53 -4.50
N GLN A 178 5.09 -9.77 -4.92
CA GLN A 178 6.34 -10.49 -4.69
C GLN A 178 6.71 -11.33 -5.92
N ILE A 179 7.97 -11.27 -6.32
CA ILE A 179 8.54 -12.21 -7.28
C ILE A 179 9.16 -13.36 -6.51
N VAL A 180 8.62 -14.57 -6.67
CA VAL A 180 9.13 -15.77 -6.04
C VAL A 180 9.39 -16.85 -7.09
N GLY A 181 10.65 -17.19 -7.29
CA GLY A 181 11.07 -18.10 -8.35
C GLY A 181 10.75 -17.55 -9.74
N GLN A 182 9.89 -18.25 -10.48
CA GLN A 182 9.46 -17.84 -11.83
C GLN A 182 8.05 -17.24 -11.85
N HIS A 183 7.51 -16.88 -10.69
CA HIS A 183 6.15 -16.35 -10.58
C HIS A 183 6.13 -14.99 -9.93
N LEU A 184 5.21 -14.19 -10.45
CA LEU A 184 4.77 -12.93 -9.91
C LEU A 184 3.49 -13.17 -9.12
N TRP A 185 3.47 -12.75 -7.86
CA TRP A 185 2.31 -12.78 -6.98
C TRP A 185 1.89 -11.35 -6.67
N ILE A 186 0.62 -11.03 -6.85
CA ILE A 186 0.10 -9.67 -6.75
C ILE A 186 -1.10 -9.66 -5.82
N GLY A 187 -1.13 -8.72 -4.88
CA GLY A 187 -2.27 -8.42 -4.04
C GLY A 187 -3.18 -7.39 -4.71
N ASP A 188 -4.48 -7.62 -4.61
CA ASP A 188 -5.54 -6.77 -5.16
C ASP A 188 -6.43 -6.24 -4.06
N GLU A 189 -6.93 -5.01 -4.20
CA GLU A 189 -7.81 -4.38 -3.23
C GLU A 189 -9.30 -4.51 -3.57
N PHE A 190 -9.65 -4.70 -4.85
CA PHE A 190 -11.07 -4.74 -5.24
C PHE A 190 -11.78 -6.01 -4.83
N GLY A 191 -11.10 -7.18 -4.88
CA GLY A 191 -11.69 -8.43 -4.43
C GLY A 191 -11.91 -8.52 -2.91
N PRO A 192 -10.87 -8.54 -2.08
CA PRO A 192 -9.46 -8.67 -2.43
C PRO A 192 -9.10 -10.04 -2.98
N TYR A 193 -8.19 -10.06 -3.96
CA TYR A 193 -7.67 -11.28 -4.57
C TYR A 193 -6.15 -11.39 -4.40
N LEU A 194 -5.65 -12.64 -4.41
CA LEU A 194 -4.25 -12.93 -4.66
C LEU A 194 -4.13 -13.44 -6.10
N ILE A 195 -3.33 -12.76 -6.92
CA ILE A 195 -3.15 -13.08 -8.34
C ILE A 195 -1.78 -13.71 -8.54
N LYS A 196 -1.72 -14.81 -9.27
CA LYS A 196 -0.48 -15.44 -9.74
C LYS A 196 -0.30 -15.17 -11.22
N ALA A 197 0.87 -14.67 -11.62
CA ALA A 197 1.24 -14.50 -13.03
C ALA A 197 2.64 -15.05 -13.30
N ASP A 198 2.99 -15.23 -14.56
CA ASP A 198 4.38 -15.44 -14.97
C ASP A 198 5.14 -14.10 -15.05
N LEU A 199 6.47 -14.16 -15.21
CA LEU A 199 7.32 -12.98 -15.30
C LEU A 199 7.11 -12.14 -16.58
N LYS A 200 6.24 -12.60 -17.49
CA LYS A 200 5.80 -11.85 -18.66
C LYS A 200 4.43 -11.19 -18.47
N GLY A 201 3.85 -11.32 -17.28
CA GLY A 201 2.57 -10.71 -16.90
C GLY A 201 1.34 -11.52 -17.26
N LYS A 202 1.52 -12.75 -17.79
CA LYS A 202 0.37 -13.62 -18.09
C LYS A 202 -0.21 -14.20 -16.79
N VAL A 203 -1.50 -13.94 -16.53
CA VAL A 203 -2.21 -14.49 -15.38
C VAL A 203 -2.29 -16.01 -15.46
N LEU A 204 -1.92 -16.70 -14.39
CA LEU A 204 -1.95 -18.15 -14.23
C LEU A 204 -3.08 -18.62 -13.31
N ALA A 205 -3.38 -17.85 -12.27
CA ALA A 205 -4.47 -18.13 -11.32
C ALA A 205 -4.89 -16.86 -10.57
N VAL A 206 -6.12 -16.87 -10.04
CA VAL A 206 -6.69 -15.84 -9.17
C VAL A 206 -7.34 -16.55 -7.98
N PHE A 207 -6.99 -16.15 -6.77
CA PHE A 207 -7.46 -16.77 -5.53
C PHE A 207 -8.30 -15.80 -4.73
N GLU A 208 -9.51 -16.21 -4.33
CA GLU A 208 -10.32 -15.47 -3.36
C GLU A 208 -9.62 -15.44 -1.99
N THR A 209 -9.75 -14.35 -1.28
CA THR A 209 -9.18 -14.18 0.07
C THR A 209 -10.01 -14.89 1.10
N LEU A 210 -9.37 -15.72 1.92
CA LEU A 210 -10.00 -16.42 3.03
C LEU A 210 -9.50 -15.90 4.38
N VAL A 211 -10.44 -15.45 5.21
CA VAL A 211 -10.19 -15.14 6.62
C VAL A 211 -11.05 -16.06 7.47
N ASP A 212 -10.41 -16.80 8.38
CA ASP A 212 -11.06 -17.80 9.24
C ASP A 212 -11.94 -18.80 8.43
N GLY A 213 -11.46 -19.19 7.22
CA GLY A 213 -12.13 -20.12 6.33
C GLY A 213 -13.32 -19.56 5.53
N LYS A 214 -13.57 -18.26 5.61
CA LYS A 214 -14.65 -17.58 4.88
C LYS A 214 -14.06 -16.62 3.85
N VAL A 215 -14.72 -16.52 2.70
CA VAL A 215 -14.36 -15.52 1.67
C VAL A 215 -14.67 -14.12 2.22
N VAL A 216 -13.68 -13.24 2.12
CA VAL A 216 -13.82 -11.81 2.43
C VAL A 216 -13.97 -11.04 1.13
N ARG A 217 -14.95 -10.14 1.07
CA ARG A 217 -15.29 -9.35 -0.12
C ARG A 217 -15.34 -7.87 0.20
N SER A 218 -14.87 -7.07 -0.73
CA SER A 218 -15.09 -5.62 -0.75
C SER A 218 -16.38 -5.28 -1.52
N PRO A 219 -16.86 -4.03 -1.48
CA PRO A 219 -17.98 -3.59 -2.31
C PRO A 219 -17.73 -3.70 -3.82
N ASP A 220 -16.47 -3.73 -4.27
CA ASP A 220 -16.09 -3.84 -5.69
C ASP A 220 -15.89 -5.28 -6.17
N HIS A 221 -16.00 -6.26 -5.26
CA HIS A 221 -15.90 -7.67 -5.61
C HIS A 221 -17.00 -8.06 -6.62
N PRO A 222 -16.67 -8.75 -7.72
CA PRO A 222 -17.63 -9.05 -8.79
C PRO A 222 -18.87 -9.88 -8.36
N ALA A 223 -18.77 -10.63 -7.24
CA ALA A 223 -19.91 -11.36 -6.68
C ALA A 223 -20.80 -10.51 -5.77
N VAL A 224 -20.41 -9.27 -5.46
CA VAL A 224 -21.24 -8.30 -4.71
C VAL A 224 -22.04 -7.51 -5.73
N THR A 225 -23.35 -7.77 -5.81
CA THR A 225 -24.23 -7.16 -6.79
C THR A 225 -25.33 -6.34 -6.13
N THR A 226 -25.86 -5.37 -6.85
CA THR A 226 -27.03 -4.60 -6.40
C THR A 226 -28.24 -5.54 -6.25
N PRO A 227 -28.93 -5.55 -5.09
CA PRO A 227 -30.10 -6.40 -4.88
C PRO A 227 -31.27 -6.01 -5.77
N GLY A 228 -32.17 -6.96 -6.03
CA GLY A 228 -33.37 -6.74 -6.83
C GLY A 228 -34.44 -5.90 -6.13
N PHE A 229 -34.39 -5.79 -4.79
CA PHE A 229 -35.34 -5.02 -3.99
C PHE A 229 -34.61 -4.06 -3.05
N PRO A 230 -35.19 -2.88 -2.77
CA PRO A 230 -34.55 -1.88 -1.90
C PRO A 230 -34.30 -2.37 -0.46
N ALA A 231 -35.07 -3.34 0.03
CA ALA A 231 -34.92 -3.89 1.37
C ALA A 231 -33.86 -4.98 1.49
N ASP A 232 -33.39 -5.53 0.37
CA ASP A 232 -32.34 -6.54 0.37
C ASP A 232 -30.99 -5.88 0.67
N LEU A 233 -30.17 -6.53 1.48
CA LEU A 233 -28.85 -6.00 1.87
C LEU A 233 -27.76 -6.68 1.07
N THR A 234 -26.92 -5.88 0.45
CA THR A 234 -25.65 -6.33 -0.12
C THR A 234 -24.68 -6.61 1.03
N LYS A 235 -24.03 -7.78 1.01
CA LYS A 235 -23.08 -8.19 2.04
C LYS A 235 -21.66 -8.12 1.51
N PHE A 236 -20.79 -7.47 2.28
CA PHE A 236 -19.34 -7.43 2.10
C PHE A 236 -18.70 -7.31 3.49
N GLU A 237 -17.44 -7.71 3.62
CA GLU A 237 -16.76 -7.87 4.90
C GLU A 237 -15.61 -6.87 5.10
N ILE A 238 -15.15 -6.21 4.04
CA ILE A 238 -14.08 -5.20 4.10
C ILE A 238 -14.53 -3.94 3.37
N ARG A 239 -13.98 -2.78 3.75
CA ARG A 239 -14.28 -1.51 3.06
C ARG A 239 -13.71 -1.51 1.65
N ARG A 240 -14.25 -0.64 0.79
CA ARG A 240 -13.75 -0.37 -0.57
C ARG A 240 -12.28 0.08 -0.50
N SER A 241 -11.47 -0.39 -1.45
CA SER A 241 -10.03 -0.07 -1.54
C SER A 241 -9.34 -0.23 -0.18
N LYS A 242 -9.48 -1.43 0.41
CA LYS A 242 -8.88 -1.83 1.69
C LYS A 242 -8.49 -3.30 1.70
N GLY A 243 -8.12 -3.81 0.52
CA GLY A 243 -7.65 -5.17 0.33
C GLY A 243 -6.16 -5.33 0.64
N PHE A 244 -5.38 -5.89 -0.29
CA PHE A 244 -3.97 -6.23 -0.05
C PHE A 244 -3.02 -5.10 -0.44
N GLU A 245 -2.86 -4.13 0.42
CA GLU A 245 -1.94 -3.00 0.32
C GLU A 245 -0.46 -3.39 0.45
N GLY A 246 -0.14 -4.34 1.31
CA GLY A 246 1.21 -4.83 1.50
C GLY A 246 1.31 -6.34 1.34
N MET A 247 2.44 -6.84 0.85
CA MET A 247 2.69 -8.27 0.77
C MET A 247 4.16 -8.59 0.85
N ALA A 248 4.54 -9.42 1.84
CA ALA A 248 5.88 -9.97 1.95
C ALA A 248 5.93 -11.44 1.50
N SER A 249 7.13 -11.91 1.17
CA SER A 249 7.42 -13.34 1.02
C SER A 249 8.37 -13.83 2.12
N SER A 250 8.24 -15.09 2.53
CA SER A 250 9.24 -15.72 3.38
C SER A 250 10.59 -15.80 2.65
N LYS A 251 11.70 -15.67 3.38
CA LYS A 251 13.04 -15.68 2.76
C LYS A 251 13.41 -16.98 2.07
N ASP A 252 12.75 -18.07 2.40
CA ASP A 252 12.88 -19.37 1.73
C ASP A 252 11.94 -19.54 0.52
N GLY A 253 11.12 -18.54 0.21
CA GLY A 253 10.22 -18.51 -0.93
C GLY A 253 9.05 -19.50 -0.84
N ARG A 254 8.70 -19.99 0.36
CA ARG A 254 7.62 -20.97 0.53
C ARG A 254 6.27 -20.36 0.89
N LYS A 255 6.27 -19.16 1.46
CA LYS A 255 5.08 -18.50 1.96
C LYS A 255 4.96 -17.07 1.43
N LEU A 256 3.73 -16.63 1.27
CA LEU A 256 3.39 -15.22 1.12
C LEU A 256 2.65 -14.75 2.36
N TYR A 257 2.82 -13.49 2.67
CA TYR A 257 2.20 -12.79 3.78
C TYR A 257 1.46 -11.54 3.30
N PRO A 258 0.31 -11.69 2.60
CA PRO A 258 -0.50 -10.53 2.22
C PRO A 258 -1.10 -9.86 3.46
N LEU A 259 -1.05 -8.51 3.49
CA LEU A 259 -1.53 -7.67 4.56
C LEU A 259 -2.71 -6.82 4.07
N LEU A 260 -3.88 -7.00 4.69
CA LEU A 260 -5.06 -6.19 4.41
C LEU A 260 -4.89 -4.77 4.92
N GLU A 261 -5.27 -3.77 4.15
CA GLU A 261 -5.28 -2.35 4.57
C GLU A 261 -6.48 -2.02 5.48
N GLY A 262 -7.55 -2.76 5.37
CA GLY A 262 -8.73 -2.57 6.20
C GLY A 262 -8.97 -3.68 7.23
N PRO A 263 -9.52 -3.34 8.39
CA PRO A 263 -10.01 -4.34 9.34
C PRO A 263 -11.24 -5.05 8.76
N VAL A 264 -11.36 -6.34 9.04
CA VAL A 264 -12.51 -7.14 8.63
C VAL A 264 -13.71 -6.83 9.52
N TRP A 265 -14.91 -6.80 8.93
CA TRP A 265 -16.15 -6.64 9.67
C TRP A 265 -16.52 -7.89 10.44
N ASN A 266 -16.75 -7.74 11.74
CA ASN A 266 -17.25 -8.80 12.60
C ASN A 266 -18.77 -8.64 12.76
N ASP A 267 -19.54 -9.49 12.08
CA ASP A 267 -20.99 -9.40 12.07
C ASP A 267 -21.62 -9.71 13.42
N ALA A 268 -20.99 -10.54 14.25
CA ALA A 268 -21.46 -10.82 15.60
C ALA A 268 -21.26 -9.63 16.55
N ALA A 269 -20.12 -8.96 16.45
CA ALA A 269 -19.81 -7.76 17.25
C ALA A 269 -20.42 -6.47 16.69
N LYS A 270 -20.93 -6.49 15.44
CA LYS A 270 -21.40 -5.30 14.69
C LYS A 270 -20.38 -4.18 14.64
N SER A 271 -19.11 -4.55 14.50
CA SER A 271 -17.97 -3.63 14.45
C SER A 271 -16.85 -4.20 13.58
N PHE A 272 -15.94 -3.35 13.14
CA PHE A 272 -14.68 -3.80 12.59
C PHE A 272 -13.79 -4.43 13.66
N GLU A 273 -12.94 -5.36 13.25
CA GLU A 273 -11.99 -6.04 14.12
C GLU A 273 -11.10 -5.04 14.86
N ASN A 274 -10.99 -5.21 16.18
CA ASN A 274 -10.17 -4.37 17.04
C ASN A 274 -9.69 -5.13 18.28
N LEU A 275 -8.63 -4.61 18.90
CA LEU A 275 -8.14 -4.98 20.22
C LEU A 275 -8.25 -3.74 21.12
N ASP A 276 -9.06 -3.81 22.16
CA ASP A 276 -9.27 -2.71 23.11
C ASP A 276 -9.58 -1.36 22.43
N GLY A 277 -10.41 -1.40 21.36
CA GLY A 277 -10.83 -0.22 20.60
C GLY A 277 -9.85 0.21 19.49
N LYS A 278 -8.63 -0.33 19.42
CA LYS A 278 -7.69 -0.11 18.31
C LYS A 278 -7.94 -1.13 17.22
N GLN A 279 -8.20 -0.67 16.01
CA GLN A 279 -8.35 -1.53 14.84
C GLN A 279 -7.03 -2.26 14.54
N TYR A 280 -7.15 -3.49 14.06
CA TYR A 280 -6.03 -4.24 13.56
C TYR A 280 -6.29 -4.76 12.14
N LEU A 281 -5.22 -4.96 11.42
CA LEU A 281 -5.18 -5.45 10.06
C LEU A 281 -4.65 -6.89 10.06
N ARG A 282 -5.20 -7.73 9.19
CA ARG A 282 -4.77 -9.13 9.09
C ARG A 282 -3.58 -9.29 8.16
N VAL A 283 -2.47 -9.83 8.68
CA VAL A 283 -1.40 -10.44 7.87
C VAL A 283 -1.78 -11.90 7.70
N LEU A 284 -2.14 -12.32 6.50
CA LEU A 284 -2.55 -13.68 6.20
C LEU A 284 -1.36 -14.53 5.72
N GLU A 285 -1.43 -15.84 5.85
CA GLU A 285 -0.40 -16.73 5.32
C GLU A 285 -0.95 -17.59 4.17
N PHE A 286 -0.25 -17.55 3.02
CA PHE A 286 -0.54 -18.37 1.85
C PHE A 286 0.65 -19.28 1.55
N ASP A 287 0.40 -20.58 1.38
CA ASP A 287 1.41 -21.58 1.03
C ASP A 287 1.56 -21.67 -0.50
N ILE A 288 2.74 -21.33 -1.00
CA ILE A 288 3.01 -21.22 -2.45
C ILE A 288 2.96 -22.61 -3.12
N ALA A 289 3.46 -23.65 -2.45
CA ALA A 289 3.55 -24.97 -3.06
C ALA A 289 2.20 -25.65 -3.21
N SER A 290 1.33 -25.51 -2.22
CA SER A 290 -0.04 -26.07 -2.28
C SER A 290 -1.06 -25.10 -2.88
N GLU A 291 -0.68 -23.83 -3.10
CA GLU A 291 -1.55 -22.74 -3.55
C GLU A 291 -2.80 -22.58 -2.68
N LYS A 292 -2.61 -22.54 -1.36
CA LYS A 292 -3.71 -22.48 -0.39
C LYS A 292 -3.42 -21.52 0.76
N TRP A 293 -4.47 -20.87 1.22
CA TRP A 293 -4.47 -20.18 2.51
C TRP A 293 -4.30 -21.22 3.63
N THR A 294 -3.34 -20.97 4.53
CA THR A 294 -3.04 -21.91 5.64
C THR A 294 -4.01 -21.75 6.82
N GLY A 295 -4.71 -20.61 6.88
CA GLY A 295 -5.52 -20.21 8.04
C GLY A 295 -4.70 -19.54 9.15
N ARG A 296 -3.37 -19.54 9.05
CA ARG A 296 -2.50 -18.79 9.97
C ARG A 296 -2.55 -17.31 9.63
N HIS A 297 -2.51 -16.46 10.65
CA HIS A 297 -2.50 -15.01 10.49
C HIS A 297 -1.86 -14.35 11.70
N TRP A 298 -1.52 -13.06 11.54
CA TRP A 298 -1.10 -12.15 12.61
C TRP A 298 -1.92 -10.86 12.52
N LYS A 299 -1.89 -10.07 13.60
CA LYS A 299 -2.63 -8.83 13.70
C LYS A 299 -1.67 -7.65 13.75
N TYR A 300 -1.72 -6.79 12.78
CA TYR A 300 -1.03 -5.49 12.83
C TYR A 300 -1.96 -4.46 13.46
N VAL A 301 -1.70 -4.07 14.70
CA VAL A 301 -2.53 -3.09 15.43
C VAL A 301 -2.11 -1.69 15.02
N LEU A 302 -3.06 -0.89 14.51
CA LEU A 302 -2.82 0.50 14.12
C LEU A 302 -2.57 1.39 15.34
N GLU A 303 -1.71 2.41 15.20
CA GLU A 303 -1.51 3.41 16.25
C GLU A 303 -2.76 4.28 16.43
N ALA A 304 -3.45 4.59 15.34
CA ALA A 304 -4.76 5.23 15.35
C ALA A 304 -5.68 4.64 14.27
N ASN A 305 -7.00 4.59 14.53
CA ASN A 305 -7.97 3.94 13.66
C ASN A 305 -8.18 4.64 12.29
N HIS A 306 -7.66 5.85 12.13
CA HIS A 306 -7.67 6.60 10.87
C HIS A 306 -6.35 6.50 10.10
N HIS A 307 -5.35 5.80 10.63
CA HIS A 307 -4.12 5.52 9.91
C HIS A 307 -4.36 4.46 8.83
N ALA A 308 -3.49 4.50 7.84
CA ALA A 308 -3.38 3.52 6.78
C ALA A 308 -1.96 2.91 6.80
N ILE A 309 -1.81 1.80 6.13
CA ILE A 309 -0.50 1.20 5.90
C ILE A 309 -0.07 1.47 4.45
N GLY A 310 1.17 1.16 4.14
CA GLY A 310 1.68 1.01 2.79
C GLY A 310 2.28 -0.39 2.63
N ASP A 311 3.47 -0.49 2.05
CA ASP A 311 4.12 -1.76 1.73
C ASP A 311 4.55 -2.57 2.96
N PHE A 312 4.78 -3.86 2.72
CA PHE A 312 5.28 -4.82 3.70
C PHE A 312 6.34 -5.74 3.09
N ASN A 313 7.55 -5.78 3.64
CA ASN A 313 8.61 -6.68 3.22
C ASN A 313 9.33 -7.32 4.42
N MET A 314 9.70 -8.63 4.30
CA MET A 314 10.48 -9.30 5.35
C MET A 314 11.96 -8.90 5.31
N ILE A 315 12.55 -8.69 6.48
CA ILE A 315 14.00 -8.53 6.67
C ILE A 315 14.68 -9.91 6.74
N ASP A 316 14.14 -10.77 7.59
CA ASP A 316 14.62 -12.12 7.85
C ASP A 316 13.44 -13.11 8.02
N ALA A 317 13.64 -14.26 8.67
CA ALA A 317 12.60 -15.27 8.83
C ALA A 317 11.43 -14.84 9.74
N THR A 318 11.65 -13.87 10.62
CA THR A 318 10.67 -13.47 11.66
C THR A 318 10.43 -11.98 11.77
N THR A 319 11.25 -11.15 11.14
CA THR A 319 11.10 -9.69 11.22
C THR A 319 10.85 -9.08 9.85
N GLY A 320 10.05 -8.02 9.81
CA GLY A 320 9.70 -7.30 8.59
C GLY A 320 9.56 -5.80 8.80
N LEU A 321 9.38 -5.08 7.70
CA LEU A 321 9.13 -3.64 7.64
C LEU A 321 7.69 -3.41 7.18
N ILE A 322 6.96 -2.54 7.89
CA ILE A 322 5.63 -2.07 7.49
C ILE A 322 5.60 -0.55 7.58
N ILE A 323 5.10 0.10 6.54
CA ILE A 323 4.80 1.54 6.57
C ILE A 323 3.45 1.74 7.26
N GLU A 324 3.37 2.68 8.22
CA GLU A 324 2.11 3.17 8.78
C GLU A 324 2.10 4.70 8.71
N ARG A 325 1.01 5.28 8.21
CA ARG A 325 0.89 6.69 7.92
C ARG A 325 -0.46 7.28 8.31
N ASP A 326 -0.49 8.58 8.64
CA ASP A 326 -1.72 9.38 8.62
C ASP A 326 -2.08 9.80 7.17
N ASN A 327 -3.21 10.47 7.02
CA ASN A 327 -3.69 11.00 5.74
C ASN A 327 -3.34 12.49 5.55
N GLY A 328 -2.45 13.04 6.38
CA GLY A 328 -1.97 14.41 6.23
C GLY A 328 -1.00 14.59 5.07
N GLU A 329 -0.88 15.81 4.58
CA GLU A 329 -0.02 16.20 3.45
C GLU A 329 0.81 17.44 3.79
N GLY A 330 1.96 17.58 3.15
CA GLY A 330 2.79 18.77 3.27
C GLY A 330 3.33 19.03 4.68
N THR A 331 3.91 20.19 4.84
CA THR A 331 4.56 20.64 6.09
C THR A 331 4.05 22.00 6.54
N ALA A 332 4.46 22.42 7.73
CA ALA A 332 4.09 23.72 8.30
C ALA A 332 4.45 24.93 7.41
N ALA A 333 5.48 24.79 6.55
CA ALA A 333 5.87 25.85 5.61
C ALA A 333 4.77 26.21 4.61
N HIS A 334 3.86 25.28 4.34
CA HIS A 334 2.75 25.43 3.39
C HIS A 334 1.37 25.26 4.04
N ALA A 335 1.29 25.41 5.37
CA ALA A 335 0.02 25.30 6.09
C ALA A 335 -0.94 26.43 5.72
N CYS A 336 -2.23 26.09 5.59
CA CYS A 336 -3.27 27.10 5.47
C CYS A 336 -3.40 27.89 6.78
N PRO A 337 -3.63 29.23 6.71
CA PRO A 337 -4.07 29.97 7.88
C PRO A 337 -5.37 29.38 8.44
N ALA A 338 -5.52 29.42 9.76
CA ALA A 338 -6.74 28.95 10.42
C ALA A 338 -7.98 29.65 9.81
N ASP A 339 -9.05 28.90 9.65
CA ASP A 339 -10.37 29.37 9.17
C ASP A 339 -10.42 29.93 7.73
N GLN A 340 -9.37 29.75 6.93
CA GLN A 340 -9.36 30.14 5.52
C GLN A 340 -9.58 28.92 4.60
N LYS A 341 -10.62 28.98 3.77
CA LYS A 341 -10.86 28.00 2.68
C LYS A 341 -10.00 28.36 1.47
N ARG A 342 -8.77 27.86 1.42
CA ARG A 342 -7.83 28.09 0.32
C ARG A 342 -7.48 26.75 -0.35
N THR A 343 -7.05 26.82 -1.61
CA THR A 343 -6.62 25.66 -2.42
C THR A 343 -5.13 25.72 -2.80
N ASP A 344 -4.38 26.66 -2.21
CA ASP A 344 -2.94 26.86 -2.46
C ASP A 344 -2.07 26.57 -1.21
N CYS A 345 -2.61 25.82 -0.26
CA CYS A 345 -1.96 25.43 0.99
C CYS A 345 -2.59 24.13 1.54
N PHE A 346 -2.01 23.54 2.59
CA PHE A 346 -2.48 22.34 3.21
C PHE A 346 -3.31 22.62 4.47
N HIS A 347 -4.49 22.01 4.56
CA HIS A 347 -5.38 22.09 5.73
C HIS A 347 -5.07 21.03 6.78
N ASP A 348 -4.69 19.81 6.34
CA ASP A 348 -4.31 18.70 7.20
C ASP A 348 -2.86 18.34 6.92
N LEU A 349 -1.99 18.68 7.86
CA LEU A 349 -0.54 18.48 7.71
C LEU A 349 -0.14 17.06 8.04
N ALA A 350 0.85 16.53 7.32
CA ALA A 350 1.51 15.29 7.64
C ALA A 350 2.18 15.36 9.02
N LYS A 351 1.90 14.37 9.89
CA LYS A 351 2.41 14.30 11.26
C LYS A 351 2.93 12.91 11.63
N PHE A 352 2.40 11.88 10.97
CA PHE A 352 2.71 10.51 11.28
C PHE A 352 3.01 9.74 9.99
N LYS A 353 4.29 9.60 9.67
CA LYS A 353 4.80 8.84 8.53
C LYS A 353 5.94 7.97 9.04
N ARG A 354 5.71 6.66 9.21
CA ARG A 354 6.67 5.79 9.90
C ARG A 354 6.91 4.48 9.14
N VAL A 355 8.14 3.97 9.23
CA VAL A 355 8.44 2.59 8.89
C VAL A 355 8.66 1.85 10.20
N TYR A 356 7.80 0.88 10.50
CA TYR A 356 7.93 0.00 11.66
C TYR A 356 8.75 -1.23 11.32
N LYS A 357 9.64 -1.62 12.25
CA LYS A 357 10.17 -2.98 12.30
C LYS A 357 9.26 -3.80 13.18
N ILE A 358 8.74 -4.89 12.63
CA ILE A 358 7.85 -5.81 13.34
C ILE A 358 8.49 -7.19 13.49
N GLU A 359 8.01 -7.95 14.47
CA GLU A 359 8.27 -9.38 14.60
C GLU A 359 6.97 -10.16 14.51
N MET A 360 6.97 -11.17 13.64
CA MET A 360 5.93 -12.17 13.49
C MET A 360 6.56 -13.57 13.39
N ASN A 361 6.10 -14.50 14.20
CA ASN A 361 6.64 -15.85 14.26
C ASN A 361 5.60 -16.83 14.84
N ASP A 362 5.96 -18.10 15.07
CA ASP A 362 5.06 -19.11 15.59
C ASP A 362 4.51 -18.80 16.99
N SER A 363 5.21 -18.02 17.80
CA SER A 363 4.80 -17.72 19.17
C SER A 363 3.66 -16.69 19.25
N ASN A 364 3.46 -15.89 18.21
CA ASN A 364 2.42 -14.87 18.16
C ASN A 364 1.38 -15.04 17.03
N VAL A 365 1.31 -16.24 16.43
CA VAL A 365 0.24 -16.60 15.49
C VAL A 365 -1.14 -16.39 16.12
N GLY A 366 -2.06 -15.75 15.39
CA GLY A 366 -3.40 -15.37 15.86
C GLY A 366 -3.41 -14.15 16.78
N GLY A 367 -2.25 -13.70 17.24
CA GLY A 367 -2.05 -12.54 18.10
C GLY A 367 -1.46 -11.33 17.36
N PRO A 368 -1.18 -10.24 18.10
CA PRO A 368 -0.55 -9.06 17.55
C PRO A 368 0.92 -9.33 17.16
N VAL A 369 1.37 -8.71 16.07
CA VAL A 369 2.80 -8.58 15.79
C VAL A 369 3.45 -7.73 16.89
N ARG A 370 4.72 -8.00 17.20
CA ARG A 370 5.48 -7.15 18.11
C ARG A 370 6.15 -6.02 17.31
N LYS A 371 5.78 -4.77 17.58
CA LYS A 371 6.45 -3.60 17.04
C LYS A 371 7.74 -3.38 17.82
N ILE A 372 8.91 -3.59 17.18
CA ILE A 372 10.24 -3.46 17.80
C ILE A 372 10.61 -1.99 17.96
N GLY A 373 10.29 -1.18 16.94
CA GLY A 373 10.55 0.25 16.89
C GLY A 373 10.26 0.80 15.51
N TYR A 374 10.57 2.08 15.31
CA TYR A 374 10.29 2.73 14.03
C TYR A 374 11.33 3.80 13.67
N ILE A 375 11.35 4.17 12.39
CA ILE A 375 11.96 5.40 11.89
C ILE A 375 10.86 6.39 11.52
N ASP A 376 11.13 7.68 11.74
CA ASP A 376 10.20 8.77 11.43
C ASP A 376 10.59 9.42 10.09
N LEU A 377 9.75 9.25 9.08
CA LEU A 377 9.97 9.80 7.74
C LEU A 377 9.74 11.32 7.66
N MET A 378 9.22 11.92 8.73
CA MET A 378 9.13 13.39 8.86
C MET A 378 10.41 13.99 9.46
N ASN A 379 11.42 13.17 9.83
CA ASN A 379 12.65 13.62 10.47
C ASN A 379 13.88 12.85 9.97
N ILE A 380 14.25 13.05 8.72
CA ILE A 380 15.39 12.39 8.07
C ILE A 380 16.57 13.36 8.04
N ALA A 381 17.68 13.00 8.66
CA ALA A 381 18.90 13.79 8.62
C ALA A 381 19.56 13.76 7.23
N ASP A 382 20.04 14.90 6.74
CA ASP A 382 20.78 15.01 5.48
C ASP A 382 22.15 15.69 5.65
N PRO A 383 23.09 15.08 6.39
CA PRO A 383 24.41 15.68 6.61
C PRO A 383 25.27 15.76 5.34
N HIS A 384 24.93 14.96 4.33
CA HIS A 384 25.69 14.85 3.07
C HIS A 384 25.06 15.69 1.94
N LYS A 385 23.98 16.42 2.21
CA LYS A 385 23.27 17.28 1.23
C LYS A 385 22.86 16.52 -0.04
N LEU A 386 22.26 15.34 0.16
CA LEU A 386 21.80 14.45 -0.91
C LEU A 386 20.33 14.69 -1.29
N ALA A 387 19.60 15.46 -0.49
CA ALA A 387 18.21 15.78 -0.75
C ALA A 387 18.05 16.54 -2.07
N ARG A 388 17.11 16.06 -2.92
CA ARG A 388 16.75 16.68 -4.20
C ARG A 388 15.52 17.57 -4.10
N LYS A 389 14.99 17.68 -2.91
CA LYS A 389 13.87 18.54 -2.54
C LYS A 389 14.28 19.43 -1.37
N PRO A 390 13.61 20.57 -1.19
CA PRO A 390 13.90 21.47 -0.07
C PRO A 390 13.79 20.75 1.28
N LEU A 391 14.69 21.08 2.20
CA LEU A 391 14.62 20.64 3.58
C LEU A 391 13.63 21.52 4.37
N ASP A 392 12.94 20.91 5.32
CA ASP A 392 12.11 21.62 6.30
C ASP A 392 12.87 21.69 7.64
N ASN A 393 13.20 22.89 8.11
CA ASN A 393 13.97 23.11 9.32
C ASN A 393 15.29 22.27 9.40
N GLY A 394 15.94 22.06 8.25
CA GLY A 394 17.22 21.37 8.15
C GLY A 394 17.15 19.85 8.05
N VAL A 395 15.95 19.27 7.99
CA VAL A 395 15.74 17.84 7.78
C VAL A 395 14.96 17.59 6.49
N LEU A 396 15.13 16.42 5.88
CA LEU A 396 14.26 15.97 4.82
C LEU A 396 12.99 15.38 5.44
N THR A 397 11.84 15.88 4.97
CA THR A 397 10.53 15.31 5.28
C THR A 397 10.01 14.50 4.10
N PHE A 398 9.18 13.48 4.37
CA PHE A 398 8.52 12.67 3.36
C PHE A 398 6.99 12.75 3.56
N PRO A 399 6.37 13.93 3.25
CA PRO A 399 5.04 14.31 3.71
C PRO A 399 3.92 13.89 2.76
N PHE A 400 4.08 12.76 2.07
CA PHE A 400 3.11 12.29 1.09
C PHE A 400 1.86 11.71 1.74
N PHE A 401 0.73 11.88 1.06
CA PHE A 401 -0.52 11.23 1.43
C PHE A 401 -0.33 9.71 1.44
N THR A 402 0.28 9.17 0.39
CA THR A 402 0.58 7.76 0.21
C THR A 402 2.09 7.52 0.14
N ILE A 403 2.57 6.60 0.97
CA ILE A 403 3.95 6.10 1.02
C ILE A 403 3.85 4.58 1.00
N GLU A 404 4.20 3.95 -0.12
CA GLU A 404 3.80 2.58 -0.43
C GLU A 404 4.93 1.72 -0.97
N ASN A 405 6.16 2.12 -0.71
CA ASN A 405 7.33 1.33 -1.11
C ASN A 405 8.31 1.24 0.05
N VAL A 406 8.63 0.04 0.50
CA VAL A 406 9.72 -0.20 1.46
C VAL A 406 10.38 -1.55 1.24
N ASP A 407 11.69 -1.58 1.03
CA ASP A 407 12.44 -2.84 1.01
C ASP A 407 13.84 -2.67 1.60
N VAL A 408 14.44 -3.79 2.01
CA VAL A 408 15.82 -3.84 2.49
C VAL A 408 16.78 -3.84 1.32
N VAL A 409 17.68 -2.88 1.29
CA VAL A 409 18.72 -2.81 0.24
C VAL A 409 19.96 -3.61 0.64
N ASP A 410 20.41 -3.45 1.86
CA ASP A 410 21.53 -4.20 2.44
C ASP A 410 21.47 -4.17 3.98
N ALA A 411 22.53 -4.62 4.66
CA ALA A 411 22.59 -4.68 6.12
C ALA A 411 22.50 -3.31 6.85
N LYS A 412 22.54 -2.21 6.10
CA LYS A 412 22.51 -0.84 6.65
C LYS A 412 21.44 0.03 6.05
N HIS A 413 20.91 -0.31 4.87
CA HIS A 413 20.05 0.57 4.11
C HIS A 413 18.70 -0.06 3.79
N ILE A 414 17.68 0.79 3.79
CA ILE A 414 16.36 0.51 3.22
C ILE A 414 16.07 1.54 2.12
N VAL A 415 15.23 1.17 1.16
CA VAL A 415 14.59 2.10 0.23
C VAL A 415 13.18 2.37 0.72
N VAL A 416 12.73 3.63 0.59
CA VAL A 416 11.34 4.04 0.83
C VAL A 416 10.90 4.91 -0.34
N GLY A 417 9.67 4.75 -0.80
CA GLY A 417 9.11 5.55 -1.89
C GLY A 417 7.65 5.90 -1.65
N ASN A 418 7.20 6.98 -2.29
CA ASN A 418 5.79 7.33 -2.33
C ASN A 418 5.11 6.73 -3.57
N ASP A 419 3.83 6.47 -3.45
CA ASP A 419 2.92 6.55 -4.57
C ASP A 419 2.59 8.03 -4.81
N ASN A 420 2.61 8.47 -6.06
CA ASN A 420 2.30 9.86 -6.40
C ASN A 420 0.82 10.08 -6.76
N ASN A 421 -0.03 9.03 -6.72
CA ASN A 421 -1.48 9.10 -7.02
C ASN A 421 -1.81 10.02 -8.20
N LEU A 422 -1.00 9.95 -9.26
CA LEU A 422 -1.16 10.84 -10.40
C LEU A 422 -2.52 10.62 -11.09
N PRO A 423 -3.29 11.65 -11.41
CA PRO A 423 -2.98 13.08 -11.32
C PRO A 423 -3.57 13.77 -10.06
N PHE A 424 -3.91 13.01 -9.01
CA PHE A 424 -4.76 13.47 -7.91
C PHE A 424 -4.01 13.76 -6.61
N SER A 425 -2.68 13.76 -6.59
CA SER A 425 -1.87 14.11 -5.43
C SER A 425 -0.96 15.33 -5.66
N SER A 426 -0.87 16.16 -4.63
CA SER A 426 0.01 17.33 -4.54
C SER A 426 0.46 17.52 -3.10
N SER A 427 1.05 16.46 -2.52
CA SER A 427 1.34 16.37 -1.07
C SER A 427 2.63 17.06 -0.66
N ARG A 428 3.62 17.20 -1.56
CA ARG A 428 4.87 17.88 -1.23
C ARG A 428 4.74 19.41 -1.36
N LEU A 429 4.15 19.86 -2.44
CA LEU A 429 3.90 21.26 -2.71
C LEU A 429 2.45 21.44 -3.14
N PRO A 430 1.72 22.43 -2.61
CA PRO A 430 0.36 22.72 -3.08
C PRO A 430 0.41 23.11 -4.57
N ASN A 431 -0.62 22.72 -5.33
CA ASN A 431 -0.78 23.03 -6.75
C ASN A 431 0.32 22.49 -7.69
N LYS A 432 1.01 21.44 -7.27
CA LYS A 432 1.98 20.70 -8.09
C LYS A 432 1.84 19.22 -7.87
N ALA A 433 1.60 18.46 -8.94
CA ALA A 433 1.57 17.00 -8.87
C ALA A 433 2.84 16.44 -8.23
N ASP A 434 2.67 15.46 -7.38
CA ASP A 434 3.80 14.77 -6.76
C ASP A 434 4.60 13.98 -7.80
N ASP A 435 5.92 14.05 -7.68
CA ASP A 435 6.82 13.14 -8.38
C ASP A 435 6.86 11.80 -7.64
N ASN A 436 7.27 10.71 -8.30
CA ASN A 436 7.66 9.49 -7.59
C ASN A 436 9.07 9.70 -7.02
N GLU A 437 9.19 9.75 -5.71
CA GLU A 437 10.45 9.90 -4.99
C GLU A 437 10.84 8.58 -4.33
N MET A 438 12.08 8.15 -4.54
CA MET A 438 12.67 7.02 -3.82
C MET A 438 13.86 7.52 -3.01
N ILE A 439 13.82 7.30 -1.69
CA ILE A 439 14.90 7.67 -0.78
C ILE A 439 15.60 6.41 -0.27
N LEU A 440 16.93 6.46 -0.29
CA LEU A 440 17.78 5.46 0.34
C LEU A 440 18.13 5.96 1.74
N LEU A 441 17.83 5.20 2.78
CA LEU A 441 18.03 5.58 4.17
C LEU A 441 19.07 4.67 4.83
N GLU A 442 20.09 5.25 5.46
CA GLU A 442 20.99 4.53 6.35
C GLU A 442 20.33 4.40 7.72
N VAL A 443 20.05 3.13 8.13
CA VAL A 443 19.28 2.76 9.33
C VAL A 443 19.84 1.50 10.00
N ALA A 444 21.15 1.36 10.05
CA ALA A 444 21.83 0.14 10.50
C ALA A 444 21.43 -0.33 11.91
N GLU A 445 21.21 0.59 12.86
CA GLU A 445 20.77 0.24 14.22
C GLU A 445 19.34 -0.29 14.23
N PHE A 446 18.44 0.34 13.47
CA PHE A 446 17.05 -0.10 13.30
C PHE A 446 16.97 -1.53 12.72
N LEU A 447 17.76 -1.82 11.68
CA LEU A 447 17.77 -3.16 11.08
C LEU A 447 18.30 -4.24 12.04
N ARG A 448 19.22 -3.89 12.96
CA ARG A 448 19.75 -4.82 13.98
C ARG A 448 18.91 -4.92 15.25
N ALA A 449 17.94 -4.03 15.46
CA ALA A 449 17.09 -4.01 16.66
C ALA A 449 16.36 -5.34 16.87
N LYS A 450 16.16 -5.76 18.13
CA LYS A 450 15.53 -7.03 18.50
C LYS A 450 14.30 -6.81 19.38
#